data_6f9437a4eda0c0f1a2233b30d244fe29
#
_entry.id   6f9437a4eda0c0f1a2233b30d244fe29
#
_cell.length_a   1.000
_cell.length_b   1.000
_cell.length_c   1.000
_cell.angle_alpha   90.00
_cell.angle_beta   90.00
_cell.angle_gamma   90.00
#
_symmetry.space_group_name_H-M   'P 1'
#
loop_
_entity.id
_entity.type
_entity.pdbx_description
1 polymer ?
#
loop_
_entity_poly.entity_id
_entity_poly.type
_entity_poly.pdbx_seq_one_letter_code
_entity_poly.pdbx_strand_id
1 'polypeptide(L)'
;MAVRLLKRAVGQRDPFYVVKDGWVVRRLGPHCGRIELAQFPKHRDEKAILKATGAETANLHLATAGAREELMRDLGKRKPEWLHDAAQALATATEQDWKAFRSVGEGA
;
A
#
# COMPACT_ATOMS: atom_id res chain seq x y z
N MET A 1 1.73 -17.03 1.36
CA MET A 1 1.32 -15.96 2.29
C MET A 1 0.20 -15.11 1.70
N ALA A 2 0.32 -14.54 0.51
CA ALA A 2 -0.69 -13.68 -0.13
C ALA A 2 -2.11 -14.29 -0.22
N VAL A 3 -2.24 -15.56 -0.60
CA VAL A 3 -3.55 -16.25 -0.71
C VAL A 3 -4.30 -16.31 0.62
N ARG A 4 -3.59 -16.45 1.75
CA ARG A 4 -4.21 -16.49 3.09
C ARG A 4 -4.75 -15.11 3.50
N LEU A 5 -4.01 -14.05 3.17
CA LEU A 5 -4.44 -12.67 3.41
C LEU A 5 -5.69 -12.33 2.61
N LEU A 6 -5.67 -12.63 1.31
CA LEU A 6 -6.81 -12.35 0.43
C LEU A 6 -8.09 -13.14 0.79
N LYS A 7 -7.94 -14.37 1.30
CA LYS A 7 -9.11 -15.16 1.76
C LYS A 7 -9.76 -14.60 3.03
N ARG A 8 -9.02 -13.84 3.83
CA ARG A 8 -9.46 -13.28 5.11
C ARG A 8 -9.75 -11.79 5.06
N ALA A 9 -9.27 -11.09 4.03
CA ALA A 9 -9.48 -9.66 3.88
C ALA A 9 -10.98 -9.33 3.91
N VAL A 10 -11.31 -8.28 4.64
CA VAL A 10 -12.66 -7.74 4.72
C VAL A 10 -12.81 -6.78 3.53
N GLY A 11 -13.38 -7.25 2.46
CA GLY A 11 -13.56 -6.44 1.25
C GLY A 11 -14.27 -7.24 0.17
N GLN A 12 -14.62 -6.56 -0.91
CA GLN A 12 -15.21 -7.23 -2.06
C GLN A 12 -14.14 -8.08 -2.75
N ARG A 13 -14.42 -9.38 -2.89
CA ARG A 13 -13.52 -10.29 -3.59
C ARG A 13 -13.49 -9.91 -5.07
N ASP A 14 -12.28 -9.78 -5.63
CA ASP A 14 -12.10 -9.68 -7.07
C ASP A 14 -12.41 -11.05 -7.71
N PRO A 15 -13.53 -11.19 -8.46
CA PRO A 15 -13.91 -12.46 -9.07
C PRO A 15 -12.94 -12.89 -10.18
N PHE A 16 -12.09 -12.00 -10.63
CA PHE A 16 -11.12 -12.25 -11.70
C PHE A 16 -9.70 -12.49 -11.17
N TYR A 17 -9.54 -12.60 -9.85
CA TYR A 17 -8.28 -12.91 -9.22
C TYR A 17 -8.20 -14.41 -8.93
N VAL A 18 -7.34 -15.11 -9.63
CA VAL A 18 -7.12 -16.55 -9.46
C VAL A 18 -5.66 -16.83 -9.16
N VAL A 19 -5.42 -17.65 -8.15
CA VAL A 19 -4.08 -18.20 -7.88
C VAL A 19 -4.10 -19.68 -8.25
N LYS A 20 -3.34 -20.03 -9.27
CA LYS A 20 -3.22 -21.41 -9.78
C LYS A 20 -1.75 -21.74 -10.05
N ASP A 21 -1.31 -22.88 -9.55
CA ASP A 21 0.04 -23.44 -9.80
C ASP A 21 1.18 -22.43 -9.52
N GLY A 22 1.06 -21.64 -8.45
CA GLY A 22 2.04 -20.63 -8.09
C GLY A 22 1.93 -19.31 -8.87
N TRP A 23 1.04 -19.24 -9.87
CA TRP A 23 0.79 -18.04 -10.66
C TRP A 23 -0.39 -17.24 -10.13
N VAL A 24 -0.25 -15.92 -10.21
CA VAL A 24 -1.36 -15.00 -10.00
C VAL A 24 -1.90 -14.58 -11.36
N VAL A 25 -3.13 -14.98 -11.65
CA VAL A 25 -3.83 -14.58 -12.87
C VAL A 25 -4.90 -13.58 -12.49
N ARG A 26 -4.87 -12.40 -13.11
CA ARG A 26 -5.84 -11.34 -12.90
C ARG A 26 -6.31 -10.79 -14.23
N ARG A 27 -7.62 -10.70 -14.40
CA ARG A 27 -8.20 -10.01 -15.54
C ARG A 27 -8.26 -8.51 -15.24
N LEU A 28 -7.70 -7.71 -16.12
CA LEU A 28 -7.85 -6.27 -16.05
C LEU A 28 -9.17 -5.87 -16.72
N GLY A 29 -9.91 -4.99 -16.10
CA GLY A 29 -11.11 -4.40 -16.70
C GLY A 29 -10.74 -3.47 -17.87
N PRO A 30 -11.70 -3.19 -18.78
CA PRO A 30 -11.45 -2.33 -19.94
C PRO A 30 -11.09 -0.89 -19.56
N HIS A 31 -11.44 -0.47 -18.35
CA HIS A 31 -11.16 0.87 -17.82
C HIS A 31 -10.00 0.89 -16.80
N CYS A 32 -9.24 -0.20 -16.68
CA CYS A 32 -8.04 -0.21 -15.85
C CYS A 32 -6.96 0.61 -16.54
N GLY A 33 -6.60 1.74 -15.93
CA GLY A 33 -5.48 2.59 -16.32
C GLY A 33 -4.36 2.53 -15.31
N ARG A 34 -3.14 2.82 -15.76
CA ARG A 34 -2.01 3.05 -14.88
C ARG A 34 -2.08 4.47 -14.35
N ILE A 35 -1.97 4.64 -13.04
CA ILE A 35 -1.89 5.95 -12.41
C ILE A 35 -0.41 6.24 -12.16
N GLU A 36 0.13 7.24 -12.87
CA GLU A 36 1.45 7.77 -12.62
C GLU A 36 1.36 8.88 -11.59
N LEU A 37 1.86 8.64 -10.39
CA LEU A 37 1.82 9.62 -9.30
C LEU A 37 2.49 10.94 -9.66
N ALA A 38 3.55 10.91 -10.49
CA ALA A 38 4.24 12.09 -10.97
C ALA A 38 3.40 12.97 -11.92
N GLN A 39 2.37 12.41 -12.53
CA GLN A 39 1.47 13.11 -13.46
C GLN A 39 0.16 13.55 -12.81
N PHE A 40 0.02 13.30 -11.51
CA PHE A 40 -1.19 13.66 -10.80
C PHE A 40 -1.42 15.18 -10.84
N PRO A 41 -2.58 15.64 -11.28
CA PRO A 41 -2.95 17.05 -11.16
C PRO A 41 -2.99 17.39 -9.67
N LYS A 42 -2.16 18.35 -9.28
CA LYS A 42 -1.77 18.68 -7.89
C LYS A 42 -2.93 19.01 -6.92
N HIS A 43 -4.21 18.88 -7.25
CA HIS A 43 -5.26 19.42 -6.39
C HIS A 43 -6.58 18.65 -6.32
N ARG A 44 -6.73 17.46 -6.88
CA ARG A 44 -8.08 16.88 -6.93
C ARG A 44 -8.25 15.47 -6.38
N ASP A 45 -7.32 14.59 -6.65
CA ASP A 45 -7.55 13.15 -6.43
C ASP A 45 -6.62 12.51 -5.41
N GLU A 46 -5.62 13.23 -4.90
CA GLU A 46 -4.66 12.73 -3.91
C GLU A 46 -5.36 12.24 -2.64
N LYS A 47 -6.30 13.03 -2.11
CA LYS A 47 -7.06 12.63 -0.92
C LYS A 47 -7.91 11.37 -1.17
N ALA A 48 -8.52 11.26 -2.35
CA ALA A 48 -9.34 10.11 -2.70
C ALA A 48 -8.48 8.85 -2.79
N ILE A 49 -7.31 8.94 -3.41
CA ILE A 49 -6.36 7.82 -3.52
C ILE A 49 -5.79 7.43 -2.17
N LEU A 50 -5.34 8.39 -1.37
CA LEU A 50 -4.83 8.12 -0.02
C LEU A 50 -5.91 7.47 0.85
N LYS A 51 -7.15 7.96 0.76
CA LYS A 51 -8.28 7.35 1.47
C LYS A 51 -8.56 5.92 1.00
N ALA A 52 -8.55 5.68 -0.31
CA ALA A 52 -8.74 4.34 -0.88
C ALA A 52 -7.61 3.39 -0.46
N THR A 53 -6.35 3.83 -0.56
CA THR A 53 -5.19 3.05 -0.13
C THR A 53 -5.23 2.73 1.36
N GLY A 54 -5.60 3.72 2.19
CA GLY A 54 -5.78 3.52 3.63
C GLY A 54 -6.90 2.52 3.95
N ALA A 55 -8.02 2.59 3.23
CA ALA A 55 -9.13 1.65 3.39
C ALA A 55 -8.73 0.22 3.02
N GLU A 56 -8.00 0.03 1.92
CA GLU A 56 -7.50 -1.30 1.53
C GLU A 56 -6.48 -1.85 2.53
N THR A 57 -5.60 -1.00 3.05
CA THR A 57 -4.66 -1.39 4.11
C THR A 57 -5.41 -1.81 5.37
N ALA A 58 -6.44 -1.07 5.78
CA ALA A 58 -7.29 -1.42 6.91
C ALA A 58 -8.02 -2.76 6.70
N ASN A 59 -8.55 -2.99 5.49
CA ASN A 59 -9.21 -4.26 5.13
C ASN A 59 -8.28 -5.47 5.30
N LEU A 60 -7.00 -5.33 4.94
CA LEU A 60 -6.00 -6.38 5.14
C LEU A 60 -5.74 -6.65 6.63
N HIS A 61 -5.63 -5.61 7.44
CA HIS A 61 -5.40 -5.75 8.87
C HIS A 61 -6.62 -6.32 9.61
N LEU A 62 -7.83 -5.93 9.22
CA LEU A 62 -9.08 -6.45 9.79
C LEU A 62 -9.30 -7.94 9.53
N ALA A 63 -8.54 -8.55 8.62
CA ALA A 63 -8.52 -9.99 8.41
C ALA A 63 -7.98 -10.78 9.62
N THR A 64 -7.32 -10.12 10.56
CA THR A 64 -6.79 -10.71 11.79
C THR A 64 -7.79 -10.50 12.93
N ALA A 65 -8.20 -11.57 13.58
CA ALA A 65 -9.12 -11.48 14.72
C ALA A 65 -8.50 -10.61 15.83
N GLY A 66 -9.29 -9.68 16.37
CA GLY A 66 -8.87 -8.76 17.44
C GLY A 66 -8.01 -7.57 16.96
N ALA A 67 -7.56 -7.54 15.70
CA ALA A 67 -6.70 -6.47 15.19
C ALA A 67 -7.37 -5.10 15.24
N ARG A 68 -8.70 -5.03 15.12
CA ARG A 68 -9.41 -3.74 15.14
C ARG A 68 -9.20 -3.00 16.46
N GLU A 69 -9.41 -3.68 17.59
CA GLU A 69 -9.28 -3.09 18.91
C GLU A 69 -7.83 -2.69 19.22
N GLU A 70 -6.89 -3.54 18.82
CA GLU A 70 -5.46 -3.25 18.99
C GLU A 70 -5.01 -2.07 18.15
N LEU A 71 -5.40 -2.03 16.88
CA LEU A 71 -5.09 -0.92 15.97
C LEU A 71 -5.69 0.39 16.45
N MET A 72 -6.96 0.40 16.86
CA MET A 72 -7.59 1.61 17.38
C MET A 72 -6.94 2.11 18.67
N ARG A 73 -6.50 1.20 19.52
CA ARG A 73 -5.76 1.53 20.75
C ARG A 73 -4.37 2.11 20.43
N ASP A 74 -3.66 1.55 19.46
CA ASP A 74 -2.35 2.05 19.04
C ASP A 74 -2.47 3.42 18.38
N LEU A 75 -3.38 3.57 17.43
CA LEU A 75 -3.63 4.84 16.73
C LEU A 75 -4.04 5.96 17.68
N GLY A 76 -4.85 5.64 18.70
CA GLY A 76 -5.27 6.62 19.71
C GLY A 76 -4.13 7.13 20.61
N LYS A 77 -2.99 6.43 20.66
CA LYS A 77 -1.80 6.84 21.42
C LYS A 77 -0.80 7.64 20.57
N ARG A 78 -0.96 7.61 19.24
CA ARG A 78 -0.02 8.27 18.33
C ARG A 78 -0.33 9.75 18.20
N LYS A 79 0.72 10.54 17.95
CA LYS A 79 0.56 11.96 17.59
C LYS A 79 -0.11 12.06 16.21
N PRO A 80 -0.86 13.14 15.91
CA PRO A 80 -1.50 13.31 14.61
C PRO A 80 -0.53 13.23 13.42
N GLU A 81 0.70 13.72 13.62
CA GLU A 81 1.74 13.82 12.59
C GLU A 81 2.57 12.53 12.40
N TRP A 82 2.36 11.52 13.23
CA TRP A 82 3.21 10.31 13.26
C TRP A 82 3.42 9.65 11.90
N LEU A 83 2.37 9.63 11.06
CA LEU A 83 2.43 9.01 9.74
C LEU A 83 3.25 9.87 8.76
N HIS A 84 3.10 11.18 8.84
CA HIS A 84 3.87 12.13 8.04
C HIS A 84 5.36 12.03 8.39
N ASP A 85 5.70 12.03 9.68
CA ASP A 85 7.09 11.91 10.15
C ASP A 85 7.71 10.58 9.71
N ALA A 86 6.99 9.48 9.84
CA ALA A 86 7.44 8.16 9.39
C ALA A 86 7.63 8.12 7.86
N ALA A 87 6.73 8.73 7.09
CA ALA A 87 6.85 8.80 5.64
C ALA A 87 8.06 9.63 5.20
N GLN A 88 8.32 10.76 5.87
CA GLN A 88 9.51 11.58 5.60
C GLN A 88 10.81 10.85 5.92
N ALA A 89 10.86 10.17 7.06
CA ALA A 89 12.03 9.38 7.44
C ALA A 89 12.30 8.26 6.43
N LEU A 90 11.26 7.55 5.99
CA LEU A 90 11.38 6.52 4.96
C LEU A 90 11.83 7.08 3.61
N ALA A 91 11.28 8.21 3.18
CA ALA A 91 11.67 8.86 1.93
C ALA A 91 13.16 9.24 1.95
N THR A 92 13.64 9.82 3.05
CA THR A 92 15.05 10.19 3.22
C THR A 92 15.96 8.96 3.17
N ALA A 93 15.60 7.88 3.88
CA ALA A 93 16.38 6.65 3.87
C ALA A 93 16.43 6.02 2.47
N THR A 94 15.28 5.96 1.78
CA THR A 94 15.19 5.43 0.41
C THR A 94 16.03 6.24 -0.57
N GLU A 95 16.05 7.55 -0.44
CA GLU A 95 16.89 8.41 -1.28
C GLU A 95 18.39 8.18 -1.03
N GLN A 96 18.78 7.99 0.22
CA GLN A 96 20.17 7.66 0.57
C GLN A 96 20.59 6.31 -0.01
N ASP A 97 19.75 5.29 0.15
CA ASP A 97 19.99 3.96 -0.41
C ASP A 97 20.09 4.01 -1.94
N TRP A 98 19.22 4.77 -2.59
CA TRP A 98 19.28 4.95 -4.05
C TRP A 98 20.57 5.64 -4.52
N LYS A 99 21.02 6.69 -3.81
CA LYS A 99 22.29 7.36 -4.10
C LYS A 99 23.48 6.42 -3.94
N ALA A 100 23.47 5.63 -2.86
CA ALA A 100 24.50 4.63 -2.61
C ALA A 100 24.53 3.54 -3.69
N PHE A 101 23.36 3.05 -4.10
CA PHE A 101 23.23 2.07 -5.18
C PHE A 101 23.76 2.60 -6.52
N ARG A 102 23.42 3.84 -6.87
CA ARG A 102 23.91 4.46 -8.11
C ARG A 102 25.45 4.61 -8.14
N SER A 103 26.04 5.03 -7.02
CA SER A 103 27.49 5.23 -6.95
C SER A 103 28.28 3.92 -7.15
N VAL A 104 27.71 2.78 -6.81
CA VAL A 104 28.32 1.45 -7.07
C VAL A 104 28.20 1.07 -8.55
N GLY A 105 27.08 1.43 -9.21
CA GLY A 105 26.84 1.09 -10.62
C GLY A 105 27.59 1.97 -11.64
N GLU A 106 27.98 3.19 -11.24
CA GLU A 106 28.74 4.12 -12.10
C GLU A 106 30.27 3.89 -12.02
N GLY A 107 30.73 2.99 -11.14
CA GLY A 107 32.14 2.63 -10.94
C GLY A 107 32.55 1.28 -11.53
N ALA A 108 31.64 0.59 -12.23
CA ALA A 108 31.88 -0.68 -12.91
C ALA A 108 31.78 -0.50 -14.42
#